data_9b4c97149a32ca4ec578af27e70f3d84
#
_entry.id   9b4c97149a32ca4ec578af27e70f3d84
#
_cell.length_a   1.000
_cell.length_b   1.000
_cell.length_c   1.000
_cell.angle_alpha   90.00
_cell.angle_beta   90.00
_cell.angle_gamma   90.00
#
_symmetry.space_group_name_H-M   'P 1'
#
loop_
_entity.id
_entity.type
_entity.pdbx_description
1 polymer ?
#
loop_
_entity_poly.entity_id
_entity_poly.type
_entity_poly.pdbx_seq_one_letter_code
_entity_poly.pdbx_strand_id
1 'polypeptide(L)'
;MQALNVKAKGILPSAYDDLGDLVAIDGSLIDAVLSMHWADYRVGAKKAKAHVGFDLNHGIPYKMFLTDGKGDERPFVSTILSPGQTGVMDRYYQCHKNFDLWQTEGKQLGRAQPGFVCRIKAGTRKTVIKTNAVNPQSFIFYDAIVLLGTPGVNQTKKPVRLIGYRVNAINYWVTTDRFDLSAEHIAMIFKLRWDIEIFFGWWKRHLKVYHLIARSPYGLMVQMLAGLITYILLAIYCYNNYREKVSIKRVRELRIKIRNETSVFQNVKHHQTPKFHNLYSSFAKT
;
A
#
# COMPACT_ATOMS: atom_id res chain seq x y z
N MET A 1 -1.92 -14.18 0.30
CA MET A 1 -1.93 -12.90 -0.43
C MET A 1 -1.01 -12.90 -1.64
N GLN A 2 0.25 -13.36 -1.56
CA GLN A 2 1.19 -13.36 -2.71
C GLN A 2 0.67 -14.08 -3.95
N ALA A 3 0.18 -15.33 -3.83
CA ALA A 3 -0.37 -16.08 -4.96
C ALA A 3 -1.57 -15.36 -5.61
N LEU A 4 -2.40 -14.69 -4.82
CA LEU A 4 -3.52 -13.90 -5.33
C LEU A 4 -3.05 -12.64 -6.07
N ASN A 5 -1.99 -11.98 -5.59
CA ASN A 5 -1.39 -10.85 -6.28
C ASN A 5 -0.87 -11.24 -7.68
N VAL A 6 -0.19 -12.39 -7.80
CA VAL A 6 0.28 -12.88 -9.09
C VAL A 6 -0.89 -13.10 -10.06
N LYS A 7 -1.98 -13.73 -9.59
CA LYS A 7 -3.19 -13.91 -10.40
C LYS A 7 -3.85 -12.58 -10.77
N ALA A 8 -3.93 -11.64 -9.81
CA ALA A 8 -4.53 -10.34 -10.04
C ALA A 8 -3.77 -9.53 -11.10
N LYS A 9 -2.44 -9.54 -11.06
CA LYS A 9 -1.58 -8.89 -12.06
C LYS A 9 -1.79 -9.44 -13.48
N GLY A 10 -2.09 -10.73 -13.63
CA GLY A 10 -2.43 -11.33 -14.93
C GLY A 10 -3.84 -10.99 -15.44
N ILE A 11 -4.71 -10.45 -14.60
CA ILE A 11 -6.11 -10.13 -14.94
C ILE A 11 -6.33 -8.62 -15.05
N LEU A 12 -5.81 -7.85 -14.09
CA LEU A 12 -6.01 -6.41 -14.01
C LEU A 12 -5.14 -5.67 -15.04
N PRO A 13 -5.62 -4.55 -15.60
CA PRO A 13 -4.79 -3.75 -16.49
C PRO A 13 -3.63 -3.15 -15.70
N SER A 14 -2.47 -3.14 -16.32
CA SER A 14 -1.32 -2.39 -15.84
C SER A 14 -1.37 -0.96 -16.40
N ALA A 15 -1.06 0.00 -15.55
CA ALA A 15 -0.89 1.40 -15.92
C ALA A 15 0.56 1.81 -15.63
N TYR A 16 1.06 2.79 -16.38
CA TYR A 16 2.39 3.38 -16.13
C TYR A 16 3.57 2.42 -16.35
N ASP A 17 3.46 1.45 -17.26
CA ASP A 17 4.50 0.44 -17.53
C ASP A 17 5.81 1.07 -18.02
N ASP A 18 5.73 2.18 -18.73
CA ASP A 18 6.85 3.01 -19.16
C ASP A 18 7.65 3.63 -18.00
N LEU A 19 7.05 3.73 -16.81
CA LEU A 19 7.71 4.22 -15.60
C LEU A 19 8.30 3.10 -14.73
N GLY A 20 8.03 1.84 -15.09
CA GLY A 20 8.42 0.63 -14.37
C GLY A 20 7.45 0.24 -13.25
N ASP A 21 7.83 -0.77 -12.47
CA ASP A 21 7.02 -1.30 -11.36
C ASP A 21 7.05 -0.34 -10.16
N LEU A 22 5.92 0.31 -9.88
CA LEU A 22 5.78 1.33 -8.84
C LEU A 22 5.03 0.79 -7.62
N VAL A 23 5.59 0.96 -6.43
CA VAL A 23 4.97 0.56 -5.17
C VAL A 23 4.93 1.75 -4.22
N ALA A 24 3.74 2.30 -3.94
CA ALA A 24 3.59 3.26 -2.85
C ALA A 24 3.77 2.56 -1.51
N ILE A 25 4.56 3.15 -0.61
CA ILE A 25 4.80 2.62 0.74
C ILE A 25 4.36 3.65 1.76
N ASP A 26 3.48 3.22 2.66
CA ASP A 26 2.98 4.09 3.72
C ASP A 26 2.49 3.28 4.93
N GLY A 27 2.41 3.94 6.09
CA GLY A 27 1.91 3.38 7.33
C GLY A 27 0.52 3.89 7.68
N SER A 28 -0.34 3.02 8.18
CA SER A 28 -1.67 3.41 8.63
C SER A 28 -1.95 2.95 10.05
N LEU A 29 -2.27 3.91 10.93
CA LEU A 29 -2.66 3.61 12.31
C LEU A 29 -4.08 3.01 12.35
N ILE A 30 -4.23 2.01 13.21
CA ILE A 30 -5.49 1.29 13.48
C ILE A 30 -5.72 1.40 14.98
N ASP A 31 -6.87 1.95 15.37
CA ASP A 31 -7.23 2.07 16.78
C ASP A 31 -7.38 0.68 17.42
N ALA A 32 -6.78 0.51 18.57
CA ALA A 32 -6.77 -0.72 19.34
C ALA A 32 -7.43 -0.50 20.70
N VAL A 33 -7.99 -1.56 21.28
CA VAL A 33 -8.59 -1.49 22.62
C VAL A 33 -7.52 -1.50 23.70
N LEU A 34 -7.78 -0.90 24.85
CA LEU A 34 -6.81 -0.75 25.94
C LEU A 34 -6.22 -2.08 26.43
N SER A 35 -6.97 -3.18 26.34
CA SER A 35 -6.49 -4.53 26.68
C SER A 35 -5.48 -5.12 25.69
N MET A 36 -5.21 -4.46 24.56
CA MET A 36 -4.16 -4.86 23.60
C MET A 36 -2.81 -4.28 24.03
N HIS A 37 -2.20 -4.85 25.08
CA HIS A 37 -0.97 -4.31 25.69
C HIS A 37 0.20 -4.20 24.71
N TRP A 38 0.26 -5.06 23.71
CA TRP A 38 1.29 -5.02 22.67
C TRP A 38 1.16 -3.84 21.69
N ALA A 39 -0.03 -3.27 21.56
CA ALA A 39 -0.33 -2.18 20.62
C ALA A 39 0.02 -0.80 21.24
N ASP A 40 1.26 -0.62 21.65
CA ASP A 40 1.69 0.59 22.36
C ASP A 40 1.66 1.82 21.44
N TYR A 41 1.22 2.97 21.97
CA TYR A 41 1.16 4.22 21.21
C TYR A 41 1.44 5.45 22.07
N ARG A 42 0.51 5.82 22.95
CA ARG A 42 0.61 6.97 23.87
C ARG A 42 -0.03 6.62 25.21
N VAL A 43 0.23 7.42 26.23
CA VAL A 43 -0.46 7.29 27.51
C VAL A 43 -1.96 7.34 27.27
N GLY A 44 -2.69 6.34 27.76
CA GLY A 44 -4.15 6.23 27.61
C GLY A 44 -4.66 5.84 26.21
N ALA A 45 -3.78 5.52 25.25
CA ALA A 45 -4.19 5.12 23.91
C ALA A 45 -3.36 3.95 23.38
N LYS A 46 -4.04 2.99 22.74
CA LYS A 46 -3.42 1.85 22.07
C LYS A 46 -3.72 1.91 20.58
N LYS A 47 -2.70 1.70 19.74
CA LYS A 47 -2.82 1.61 18.28
C LYS A 47 -1.90 0.55 17.74
N ALA A 48 -2.35 -0.16 16.73
CA ALA A 48 -1.50 -0.92 15.85
C ALA A 48 -1.15 -0.07 14.62
N LYS A 49 -0.06 -0.38 13.93
CA LYS A 49 0.32 0.24 12.67
C LYS A 49 0.50 -0.81 11.59
N ALA A 50 -0.24 -0.66 10.51
CA ALA A 50 -0.08 -1.46 9.31
C ALA A 50 0.88 -0.74 8.35
N HIS A 51 2.01 -1.37 8.02
CA HIS A 51 2.95 -0.91 7.01
C HIS A 51 2.59 -1.61 5.70
N VAL A 52 2.17 -0.86 4.69
CA VAL A 52 1.61 -1.42 3.46
C VAL A 52 2.40 -0.96 2.25
N GLY A 53 2.70 -1.91 1.37
CA GLY A 53 3.06 -1.65 -0.01
C GLY A 53 1.82 -1.74 -0.90
N PHE A 54 1.60 -0.77 -1.75
CA PHE A 54 0.48 -0.70 -2.69
C PHE A 54 1.02 -0.62 -4.11
N ASP A 55 0.67 -1.60 -4.94
CA ASP A 55 1.04 -1.67 -6.34
C ASP A 55 0.28 -0.59 -7.12
N LEU A 56 0.98 0.43 -7.55
CA LEU A 56 0.41 1.59 -8.26
C LEU A 56 0.01 1.25 -9.70
N ASN A 57 0.71 0.30 -10.32
CA ASN A 57 0.42 -0.11 -11.69
C ASN A 57 -0.93 -0.82 -11.78
N HIS A 58 -1.25 -1.69 -10.82
CA HIS A 58 -2.50 -2.46 -10.82
C HIS A 58 -3.56 -1.93 -9.85
N GLY A 59 -3.21 -0.98 -8.97
CA GLY A 59 -4.13 -0.40 -7.99
C GLY A 59 -4.55 -1.37 -6.88
N ILE A 60 -3.66 -2.25 -6.42
CA ILE A 60 -3.94 -3.28 -5.40
C ILE A 60 -2.90 -3.30 -4.27
N PRO A 61 -3.29 -3.70 -3.04
CA PRO A 61 -2.34 -3.89 -1.95
C PRO A 61 -1.39 -5.06 -2.26
N TYR A 62 -0.10 -4.85 -1.98
CA TYR A 62 0.98 -5.77 -2.37
C TYR A 62 1.51 -6.61 -1.20
N LYS A 63 2.03 -5.94 -0.17
CA LYS A 63 2.54 -6.56 1.07
C LYS A 63 2.09 -5.77 2.28
N MET A 64 2.03 -6.42 3.44
CA MET A 64 1.71 -5.77 4.70
C MET A 64 2.50 -6.37 5.86
N PHE A 65 2.91 -5.50 6.78
CA PHE A 65 3.49 -5.84 8.08
C PHE A 65 2.72 -5.10 9.18
N LEU A 66 2.72 -5.65 10.38
CA LEU A 66 2.02 -5.09 11.53
C LEU A 66 3.01 -4.86 12.68
N THR A 67 2.93 -3.68 13.28
CA THR A 67 3.66 -3.33 14.51
C THR A 67 2.72 -2.67 15.52
N ASP A 68 3.25 -2.31 16.68
CA ASP A 68 2.60 -1.32 17.53
C ASP A 68 2.53 0.06 16.85
N GLY A 69 1.81 1.00 17.45
CA GLY A 69 1.61 2.32 16.87
C GLY A 69 2.85 3.22 16.84
N LYS A 70 3.90 2.88 17.59
CA LYS A 70 5.20 3.58 17.61
C LYS A 70 6.18 3.05 16.58
N GLY A 71 5.90 1.87 15.98
CA GLY A 71 6.80 1.19 15.05
C GLY A 71 7.28 2.10 13.93
N ASP A 72 8.60 2.08 13.67
CA ASP A 72 9.21 2.80 12.55
C ASP A 72 8.86 2.11 11.22
N GLU A 73 8.50 2.89 10.22
CA GLU A 73 8.09 2.39 8.91
C GLU A 73 9.28 2.13 7.98
N ARG A 74 10.37 2.84 8.19
CA ARG A 74 11.55 2.83 7.31
C ARG A 74 12.22 1.45 7.15
N PRO A 75 12.32 0.60 8.19
CA PRO A 75 12.91 -0.74 8.05
C PRO A 75 12.13 -1.66 7.11
N PHE A 76 10.83 -1.42 6.91
CA PHE A 76 9.98 -2.27 6.08
C PHE A 76 10.13 -2.01 4.58
N VAL A 77 10.75 -0.90 4.17
CA VAL A 77 10.91 -0.53 2.76
C VAL A 77 11.59 -1.66 1.97
N SER A 78 12.76 -2.12 2.41
CA SER A 78 13.50 -3.20 1.75
C SER A 78 12.74 -4.53 1.75
N THR A 79 11.94 -4.80 2.79
CA THR A 79 11.16 -6.04 2.88
C THR A 79 9.90 -5.99 2.01
N ILE A 80 9.31 -4.79 1.85
CA ILE A 80 8.14 -4.57 0.98
C ILE A 80 8.54 -4.68 -0.48
N LEU A 81 9.61 -4.00 -0.89
CA LEU A 81 10.05 -3.97 -2.27
C LEU A 81 10.65 -5.30 -2.72
N SER A 82 10.35 -5.66 -3.95
CA SER A 82 11.03 -6.75 -4.67
C SER A 82 12.04 -6.16 -5.67
N PRO A 83 13.01 -6.95 -6.16
CA PRO A 83 13.93 -6.51 -7.21
C PRO A 83 13.20 -5.90 -8.40
N GLY A 84 13.72 -4.81 -8.96
CA GLY A 84 13.13 -4.08 -10.09
C GLY A 84 12.04 -3.07 -9.73
N GLN A 85 11.50 -3.10 -8.50
CA GLN A 85 10.44 -2.18 -8.08
C GLN A 85 10.99 -0.83 -7.61
N THR A 86 10.23 0.23 -7.83
CA THR A 86 10.50 1.57 -7.32
C THR A 86 9.54 1.91 -6.18
N GLY A 87 10.08 2.14 -4.98
CA GLY A 87 9.30 2.57 -3.81
C GLY A 87 8.97 4.06 -3.87
N VAL A 88 7.70 4.41 -3.70
CA VAL A 88 7.23 5.81 -3.70
C VAL A 88 6.77 6.19 -2.29
N MET A 89 7.46 7.14 -1.64
CA MET A 89 7.35 7.39 -0.22
C MET A 89 7.21 8.88 0.12
N ASP A 90 6.58 9.17 1.24
CA ASP A 90 6.46 10.53 1.76
C ASP A 90 7.72 10.99 2.52
N ARG A 91 7.70 12.22 3.03
CA ARG A 91 8.84 12.83 3.75
C ARG A 91 9.16 12.18 5.11
N TYR A 92 8.30 11.33 5.66
CA TYR A 92 8.58 10.59 6.88
C TYR A 92 9.70 9.56 6.67
N TYR A 93 9.79 9.04 5.45
CA TYR A 93 10.83 8.08 5.05
C TYR A 93 12.19 8.74 4.79
N GLN A 94 12.29 10.07 4.83
CA GLN A 94 13.56 10.77 4.63
C GLN A 94 14.59 10.34 5.68
N CYS A 95 15.55 9.54 5.25
CA CYS A 95 16.71 9.14 6.05
C CYS A 95 17.90 8.93 5.10
N HIS A 96 18.93 9.76 5.25
CA HIS A 96 20.04 9.79 4.30
C HIS A 96 20.80 8.45 4.25
N LYS A 97 20.97 7.78 5.39
CA LYS A 97 21.57 6.43 5.45
C LYS A 97 20.74 5.41 4.66
N ASN A 98 19.41 5.53 4.71
CA ASN A 98 18.54 4.61 4.00
C ASN A 98 18.57 4.85 2.49
N PHE A 99 18.74 6.09 2.03
CA PHE A 99 18.93 6.35 0.60
C PHE A 99 20.19 5.67 0.06
N ASP A 100 21.30 5.71 0.82
CA ASP A 100 22.52 4.98 0.47
C ASP A 100 22.31 3.46 0.48
N LEU A 101 21.60 2.95 1.49
CA LEU A 101 21.31 1.52 1.65
C LEU A 101 20.45 1.00 0.51
N TRP A 102 19.33 1.65 0.19
CA TRP A 102 18.42 1.23 -0.89
C TRP A 102 19.10 1.19 -2.24
N GLN A 103 19.97 2.16 -2.54
CA GLN A 103 20.79 2.12 -3.75
C GLN A 103 21.78 0.95 -3.75
N THR A 104 22.29 0.52 -2.59
CA THR A 104 23.20 -0.62 -2.47
C THR A 104 22.45 -1.93 -2.63
N GLU A 105 21.35 -2.10 -1.92
CA GLU A 105 20.48 -3.27 -2.00
C GLU A 105 19.93 -3.48 -3.40
N GLY A 106 19.58 -2.40 -4.10
CA GLY A 106 19.17 -2.44 -5.50
C GLY A 106 20.20 -3.13 -6.39
N LYS A 107 21.49 -2.78 -6.23
CA LYS A 107 22.59 -3.41 -6.99
C LYS A 107 22.82 -4.87 -6.60
N GLN A 108 22.80 -5.18 -5.30
CA GLN A 108 23.02 -6.54 -4.81
C GLN A 108 21.90 -7.50 -5.21
N LEU A 109 20.67 -7.00 -5.33
CA LEU A 109 19.50 -7.79 -5.74
C LEU A 109 19.35 -7.88 -7.27
N GLY A 110 20.33 -7.42 -8.04
CA GLY A 110 20.30 -7.48 -9.51
C GLY A 110 19.18 -6.63 -10.13
N ARG A 111 18.78 -5.54 -9.46
CA ARG A 111 17.75 -4.64 -9.98
C ARG A 111 18.26 -4.00 -11.28
N ALA A 112 17.49 -4.13 -12.35
CA ALA A 112 17.76 -3.47 -13.62
C ALA A 112 17.61 -1.94 -13.52
N GLN A 113 16.78 -1.44 -12.57
CA GLN A 113 16.50 -0.02 -12.36
C GLN A 113 16.56 0.34 -10.88
N PRO A 114 16.99 1.55 -10.57
CA PRO A 114 17.02 2.10 -9.21
C PRO A 114 15.63 2.17 -8.58
N GLY A 115 15.55 2.21 -7.28
CA GLY A 115 14.45 1.77 -6.46
C GLY A 115 13.69 2.76 -5.62
N PHE A 116 13.87 4.10 -5.65
CA PHE A 116 13.03 4.97 -4.83
C PHE A 116 12.70 6.35 -5.43
N VAL A 117 11.53 6.87 -5.06
CA VAL A 117 11.09 8.26 -5.21
C VAL A 117 10.55 8.70 -3.85
N CYS A 118 11.22 9.64 -3.18
CA CYS A 118 10.89 10.03 -1.82
C CYS A 118 10.78 11.55 -1.68
N ARG A 119 9.67 12.03 -1.09
CA ARG A 119 9.56 13.44 -0.72
C ARG A 119 10.51 13.77 0.40
N ILE A 120 11.12 14.97 0.35
CA ILE A 120 12.00 15.47 1.40
C ILE A 120 11.53 16.82 1.96
N LYS A 121 12.10 17.22 3.09
CA LYS A 121 11.85 18.53 3.69
C LYS A 121 12.52 19.62 2.84
N ALA A 122 11.82 20.74 2.63
CA ALA A 122 12.30 21.85 1.79
C ALA A 122 13.66 22.42 2.26
N GLY A 123 13.87 22.49 3.58
CA GLY A 123 15.11 23.00 4.19
C GLY A 123 16.26 21.97 4.25
N THR A 124 16.16 20.81 3.59
CA THR A 124 17.23 19.83 3.60
C THR A 124 18.50 20.38 2.95
N ARG A 125 19.62 20.38 3.71
CA ARG A 125 20.93 20.79 3.17
C ARG A 125 21.35 19.86 2.05
N LYS A 126 22.04 20.43 1.05
CA LYS A 126 22.51 19.70 -0.13
C LYS A 126 23.81 20.29 -0.65
N THR A 127 24.68 19.43 -1.14
CA THR A 127 25.85 19.80 -1.93
C THR A 127 25.56 19.45 -3.38
N VAL A 128 25.51 20.44 -4.25
CA VAL A 128 25.21 20.25 -5.68
C VAL A 128 26.46 19.72 -6.39
N ILE A 129 26.29 18.61 -7.11
CA ILE A 129 27.33 18.00 -7.96
C ILE A 129 27.14 18.48 -9.40
N LYS A 130 25.90 18.44 -9.90
CA LYS A 130 25.56 18.83 -11.27
C LYS A 130 24.14 19.37 -11.31
N THR A 131 23.95 20.50 -11.98
CA THR A 131 22.61 21.05 -12.27
C THR A 131 22.20 20.63 -13.67
N ASN A 132 20.97 20.18 -13.83
CA ASN A 132 20.36 19.86 -15.12
C ASN A 132 19.58 21.07 -15.62
N ALA A 133 19.48 21.19 -16.95
CA ALA A 133 18.63 22.21 -17.56
C ALA A 133 17.16 21.96 -17.25
N VAL A 134 16.42 23.00 -16.93
CA VAL A 134 14.98 22.95 -16.66
C VAL A 134 14.29 23.81 -17.71
N ASN A 135 13.21 23.29 -18.30
CA ASN A 135 12.38 24.07 -19.21
C ASN A 135 11.65 25.18 -18.42
N PRO A 136 11.84 26.48 -18.75
CA PRO A 136 11.20 27.59 -18.06
C PRO A 136 9.65 27.53 -18.06
N GLN A 137 9.06 26.83 -19.03
CA GLN A 137 7.61 26.66 -19.14
C GLN A 137 7.10 25.44 -18.36
N SER A 138 7.98 24.60 -17.80
CA SER A 138 7.62 23.45 -16.99
C SER A 138 7.20 23.89 -15.58
N PHE A 139 6.39 23.06 -14.91
CA PHE A 139 6.12 23.20 -13.48
C PHE A 139 7.33 22.76 -12.62
N ILE A 140 8.36 22.18 -13.22
CA ILE A 140 9.66 21.89 -12.59
C ILE A 140 10.45 23.19 -12.49
N PHE A 141 10.93 23.54 -11.30
CA PHE A 141 11.78 24.73 -11.11
C PHE A 141 13.21 24.38 -10.68
N TYR A 142 13.48 23.12 -10.37
CA TYR A 142 14.80 22.66 -9.95
C TYR A 142 15.03 21.20 -10.32
N ASP A 143 16.19 20.90 -10.89
CA ASP A 143 16.68 19.56 -11.18
C ASP A 143 18.18 19.51 -11.03
N ALA A 144 18.71 18.69 -10.12
CA ALA A 144 20.14 18.56 -9.90
C ALA A 144 20.51 17.21 -9.31
N ILE A 145 21.74 16.79 -9.57
CA ILE A 145 22.41 15.68 -8.87
C ILE A 145 23.10 16.28 -7.63
N VAL A 146 22.80 15.72 -6.46
CA VAL A 146 23.24 16.27 -5.18
C VAL A 146 23.68 15.18 -4.21
N LEU A 147 24.44 15.56 -3.19
CA LEU A 147 24.56 14.86 -1.93
C LEU A 147 23.68 15.55 -0.91
N LEU A 148 22.73 14.82 -0.31
CA LEU A 148 21.80 15.35 0.70
C LEU A 148 22.40 15.28 2.10
N GLY A 149 22.19 16.34 2.89
CA GLY A 149 22.64 16.42 4.27
C GLY A 149 23.84 17.32 4.47
N THR A 150 24.30 17.40 5.72
CA THR A 150 25.45 18.21 6.13
C THR A 150 26.72 17.38 6.01
N PRO A 151 27.75 17.87 5.28
CA PRO A 151 29.04 17.20 5.19
C PRO A 151 29.61 16.87 6.59
N GLY A 152 30.19 15.70 6.74
CA GLY A 152 30.78 15.21 8.00
C GLY A 152 29.77 14.84 9.09
N VAL A 153 28.47 15.10 8.93
CA VAL A 153 27.44 14.83 9.94
C VAL A 153 26.47 13.73 9.46
N ASN A 154 25.74 13.99 8.39
CA ASN A 154 24.69 13.09 7.92
C ASN A 154 24.50 13.12 6.40
N GLN A 155 25.55 13.49 5.66
CA GLN A 155 25.47 13.55 4.21
C GLN A 155 25.35 12.16 3.59
N THR A 156 24.58 12.05 2.51
CA THR A 156 24.55 10.81 1.70
C THR A 156 25.93 10.56 1.10
N LYS A 157 26.34 9.27 1.07
CA LYS A 157 27.59 8.83 0.45
C LYS A 157 27.44 8.71 -1.06
N LYS A 158 26.23 8.46 -1.53
CA LYS A 158 25.90 8.28 -2.95
C LYS A 158 25.10 9.49 -3.45
N PRO A 159 25.37 9.91 -4.70
CA PRO A 159 24.55 10.93 -5.33
C PRO A 159 23.11 10.49 -5.49
N VAL A 160 22.21 11.44 -5.31
CA VAL A 160 20.79 11.32 -5.63
C VAL A 160 20.38 12.48 -6.54
N ARG A 161 19.34 12.29 -7.30
CA ARG A 161 18.71 13.37 -8.06
C ARG A 161 17.67 14.06 -7.20
N LEU A 162 17.72 15.37 -7.16
CA LEU A 162 16.79 16.23 -6.41
C LEU A 162 16.00 17.06 -7.41
N ILE A 163 14.67 16.94 -7.33
CA ILE A 163 13.73 17.63 -8.20
C ILE A 163 12.84 18.52 -7.34
N GLY A 164 12.73 19.79 -7.73
CA GLY A 164 11.79 20.77 -7.19
C GLY A 164 10.71 21.07 -8.21
N TYR A 165 9.44 20.93 -7.81
CA TYR A 165 8.31 21.27 -8.68
C TYR A 165 7.20 21.97 -7.90
N ARG A 166 6.33 22.70 -8.64
CA ARG A 166 5.26 23.50 -8.06
C ARG A 166 3.88 23.07 -8.55
N VAL A 167 2.96 22.92 -7.60
CA VAL A 167 1.55 22.64 -7.89
C VAL A 167 0.71 23.57 -6.99
N ASN A 168 -0.21 24.34 -7.57
CA ASN A 168 -1.07 25.26 -6.83
C ASN A 168 -0.33 26.13 -5.81
N ALA A 169 0.75 26.78 -6.24
CA ALA A 169 1.64 27.62 -5.43
C ALA A 169 2.42 26.89 -4.31
N ILE A 170 2.28 25.58 -4.14
CA ILE A 170 3.01 24.76 -3.17
C ILE A 170 4.23 24.15 -3.84
N ASN A 171 5.39 24.33 -3.21
CA ASN A 171 6.64 23.73 -3.66
C ASN A 171 6.84 22.34 -3.06
N TYR A 172 7.11 21.37 -3.92
CA TYR A 172 7.45 20.01 -3.55
C TYR A 172 8.91 19.73 -3.88
N TRP A 173 9.56 18.98 -2.98
CA TRP A 173 10.93 18.52 -3.15
C TRP A 173 10.96 17.00 -3.07
N VAL A 174 11.44 16.39 -4.13
CA VAL A 174 11.49 14.92 -4.26
C VAL A 174 12.91 14.50 -4.62
N THR A 175 13.42 13.49 -3.96
CA THR A 175 14.70 12.87 -4.26
C THR A 175 14.50 11.45 -4.78
N THR A 176 15.40 11.01 -5.67
CA THR A 176 15.30 9.72 -6.32
C THR A 176 16.66 9.20 -6.75
N ASP A 177 16.77 7.89 -6.93
CA ASP A 177 17.86 7.22 -7.65
C ASP A 177 17.48 6.84 -9.10
N ARG A 178 16.33 7.33 -9.60
CA ARG A 178 15.86 7.17 -10.98
C ARG A 178 16.45 8.29 -11.87
N PHE A 179 17.65 8.05 -12.38
CA PHE A 179 18.33 8.98 -13.29
C PHE A 179 17.90 8.81 -14.75
N ASP A 180 17.18 7.73 -15.03
CA ASP A 180 16.68 7.31 -16.34
C ASP A 180 15.41 8.05 -16.78
N LEU A 181 14.64 8.61 -15.85
CA LEU A 181 13.36 9.27 -16.12
C LEU A 181 13.50 10.80 -16.19
N SER A 182 12.57 11.47 -16.88
CA SER A 182 12.49 12.94 -16.85
C SER A 182 12.07 13.46 -15.47
N ALA A 183 12.30 14.74 -15.20
CA ALA A 183 11.89 15.39 -13.95
C ALA A 183 10.36 15.38 -13.80
N GLU A 184 9.63 15.57 -14.89
CA GLU A 184 8.18 15.51 -14.99
C GLU A 184 7.64 14.12 -14.64
N HIS A 185 8.27 13.05 -15.16
CA HIS A 185 7.92 11.67 -14.82
C HIS A 185 8.11 11.39 -13.32
N ILE A 186 9.21 11.84 -12.71
CA ILE A 186 9.42 11.68 -11.27
C ILE A 186 8.37 12.43 -10.45
N ALA A 187 8.00 13.66 -10.85
CA ALA A 187 6.94 14.41 -10.19
C ALA A 187 5.58 13.71 -10.33
N MET A 188 5.29 13.12 -11.50
CA MET A 188 4.09 12.32 -11.75
C MET A 188 4.07 11.06 -10.89
N ILE A 189 5.16 10.30 -10.81
CA ILE A 189 5.28 9.12 -9.94
C ILE A 189 4.97 9.51 -8.49
N PHE A 190 5.53 10.61 -8.00
CA PHE A 190 5.25 11.02 -6.62
C PHE A 190 3.77 11.39 -6.42
N LYS A 191 3.09 11.97 -7.40
CA LYS A 191 1.65 12.25 -7.34
C LYS A 191 0.83 10.98 -7.19
N LEU A 192 1.21 9.87 -7.86
CA LEU A 192 0.52 8.58 -7.76
C LEU A 192 0.55 7.99 -6.35
N ARG A 193 1.50 8.39 -5.51
CA ARG A 193 1.54 7.97 -4.10
C ARG A 193 0.21 8.20 -3.37
N TRP A 194 -0.57 9.21 -3.78
CA TRP A 194 -1.86 9.50 -3.17
C TRP A 194 -2.86 8.34 -3.24
N ASP A 195 -2.68 7.42 -4.17
CA ASP A 195 -3.57 6.26 -4.35
C ASP A 195 -3.55 5.33 -3.13
N ILE A 196 -2.43 5.23 -2.39
CA ILE A 196 -2.38 4.45 -1.14
C ILE A 196 -3.23 5.09 -0.03
N GLU A 197 -3.31 6.42 0.03
CA GLU A 197 -4.15 7.12 1.01
C GLU A 197 -5.64 6.93 0.68
N ILE A 198 -6.00 6.99 -0.60
CA ILE A 198 -7.35 6.67 -1.08
C ILE A 198 -7.70 5.23 -0.71
N PHE A 199 -6.77 4.29 -0.95
CA PHE A 199 -6.92 2.88 -0.57
C PHE A 199 -7.13 2.73 0.94
N PHE A 200 -6.31 3.36 1.81
CA PHE A 200 -6.49 3.30 3.26
C PHE A 200 -7.85 3.85 3.71
N GLY A 201 -8.27 4.97 3.15
CA GLY A 201 -9.58 5.52 3.42
C GLY A 201 -10.72 4.57 3.06
N TRP A 202 -10.60 3.89 1.91
CA TRP A 202 -11.54 2.90 1.46
C TRP A 202 -11.51 1.63 2.35
N TRP A 203 -10.33 1.05 2.57
CA TRP A 203 -10.10 -0.15 3.36
C TRP A 203 -10.65 -0.04 4.78
N LYS A 204 -10.33 1.05 5.46
CA LYS A 204 -10.80 1.30 6.83
C LYS A 204 -12.31 1.43 6.93
N ARG A 205 -12.94 2.18 6.01
CA ARG A 205 -14.39 2.47 6.05
C ARG A 205 -15.26 1.31 5.60
N HIS A 206 -14.85 0.61 4.53
CA HIS A 206 -15.73 -0.36 3.88
C HIS A 206 -15.47 -1.81 4.27
N LEU A 207 -14.26 -2.16 4.70
CA LEU A 207 -13.93 -3.49 5.20
C LEU A 207 -13.94 -3.58 6.74
N LYS A 208 -14.49 -2.55 7.40
CA LYS A 208 -14.70 -2.52 8.87
C LYS A 208 -13.42 -2.84 9.66
N VAL A 209 -12.28 -2.34 9.20
CA VAL A 209 -10.99 -2.57 9.86
C VAL A 209 -10.95 -2.04 11.29
N TYR A 210 -11.83 -1.09 11.62
CA TYR A 210 -11.97 -0.58 12.99
C TYR A 210 -12.75 -1.49 13.95
N HIS A 211 -13.49 -2.48 13.45
CA HIS A 211 -14.15 -3.48 14.28
C HIS A 211 -13.21 -4.64 14.54
N LEU A 212 -12.31 -4.46 15.52
CA LEU A 212 -11.32 -5.47 15.85
C LEU A 212 -12.00 -6.66 16.54
N ILE A 213 -12.01 -7.81 15.86
CA ILE A 213 -12.49 -9.09 16.39
C ILE A 213 -11.37 -9.74 17.21
N ALA A 214 -10.15 -9.67 16.73
CA ALA A 214 -8.98 -10.26 17.35
C ALA A 214 -8.18 -9.22 18.16
N ARG A 215 -7.67 -9.64 19.32
CA ARG A 215 -6.87 -8.81 20.23
C ARG A 215 -5.38 -9.13 20.20
N SER A 216 -4.99 -10.33 19.75
CA SER A 216 -3.58 -10.72 19.61
C SER A 216 -2.96 -10.13 18.34
N PRO A 217 -1.62 -9.93 18.28
CA PRO A 217 -0.95 -9.47 17.07
C PRO A 217 -1.22 -10.37 15.87
N TYR A 218 -1.18 -11.69 16.08
CA TYR A 218 -1.44 -12.69 15.05
C TYR A 218 -2.89 -12.62 14.53
N GLY A 219 -3.87 -12.60 15.45
CA GLY A 219 -5.28 -12.52 15.07
C GLY A 219 -5.61 -11.22 14.33
N LEU A 220 -5.02 -10.09 14.76
CA LEU A 220 -5.17 -8.82 14.06
C LEU A 220 -4.52 -8.87 12.66
N MET A 221 -3.34 -9.48 12.53
CA MET A 221 -2.70 -9.68 11.23
C MET A 221 -3.60 -10.48 10.28
N VAL A 222 -4.20 -11.58 10.76
CA VAL A 222 -5.15 -12.40 9.96
C VAL A 222 -6.36 -11.57 9.53
N GLN A 223 -6.95 -10.79 10.44
CA GLN A 223 -8.08 -9.92 10.12
C GLN A 223 -7.72 -8.87 9.06
N MET A 224 -6.56 -8.23 9.20
CA MET A 224 -6.09 -7.24 8.22
C MET A 224 -5.83 -7.88 6.85
N LEU A 225 -5.16 -9.03 6.81
CA LEU A 225 -4.90 -9.77 5.58
C LEU A 225 -6.18 -10.21 4.89
N ALA A 226 -7.20 -10.66 5.65
CA ALA A 226 -8.51 -10.98 5.09
C ALA A 226 -9.14 -9.77 4.39
N GLY A 227 -9.04 -8.57 4.98
CA GLY A 227 -9.48 -7.34 4.36
C GLY A 227 -8.73 -7.02 3.06
N LEU A 228 -7.40 -7.19 3.03
CA LEU A 228 -6.60 -6.96 1.82
C LEU A 228 -6.94 -7.96 0.72
N ILE A 229 -7.11 -9.24 1.06
CA ILE A 229 -7.53 -10.30 0.13
C ILE A 229 -8.91 -9.96 -0.45
N THR A 230 -9.84 -9.54 0.39
CA THR A 230 -11.19 -9.12 -0.05
C THR A 230 -11.10 -7.97 -1.04
N TYR A 231 -10.24 -6.97 -0.80
CA TYR A 231 -10.04 -5.86 -1.73
C TYR A 231 -9.54 -6.35 -3.10
N ILE A 232 -8.55 -7.24 -3.13
CA ILE A 232 -8.01 -7.79 -4.39
C ILE A 232 -9.09 -8.56 -5.16
N LEU A 233 -9.87 -9.40 -4.46
CA LEU A 233 -10.99 -10.14 -5.07
C LEU A 233 -12.06 -9.19 -5.64
N LEU A 234 -12.36 -8.10 -4.93
CA LEU A 234 -13.27 -7.04 -5.42
C LEU A 234 -12.69 -6.33 -6.64
N ALA A 235 -11.38 -6.07 -6.69
CA ALA A 235 -10.73 -5.47 -7.85
C ALA A 235 -10.88 -6.37 -9.09
N ILE A 236 -10.59 -7.65 -8.96
CA ILE A 236 -10.77 -8.65 -10.03
C ILE A 236 -12.25 -8.72 -10.46
N TYR A 237 -13.17 -8.79 -9.50
CA TYR A 237 -14.61 -8.86 -9.79
C TYR A 237 -15.10 -7.62 -10.55
N CYS A 238 -14.75 -6.42 -10.08
CA CYS A 238 -15.15 -5.17 -10.71
C CYS A 238 -14.59 -5.06 -12.14
N TYR A 239 -13.33 -5.44 -12.32
CA TYR A 239 -12.72 -5.41 -13.65
C TYR A 239 -13.35 -6.43 -14.61
N ASN A 240 -13.50 -7.68 -14.17
CA ASN A 240 -14.05 -8.74 -15.03
C ASN A 240 -15.49 -8.45 -15.47
N ASN A 241 -16.32 -7.94 -14.58
CA ASN A 241 -17.75 -7.75 -14.87
C ASN A 241 -18.07 -6.37 -15.44
N TYR A 242 -17.27 -5.32 -15.12
CA TYR A 242 -17.63 -3.94 -15.44
C TYR A 242 -16.50 -3.14 -16.11
N ARG A 243 -15.30 -3.68 -16.19
CA ARG A 243 -14.08 -2.95 -16.64
C ARG A 243 -13.80 -1.67 -15.84
N GLU A 244 -14.11 -1.69 -14.55
CA GLU A 244 -13.99 -0.56 -13.62
C GLU A 244 -13.08 -0.89 -12.45
N LYS A 245 -12.51 0.17 -11.82
CA LYS A 245 -11.85 0.05 -10.51
C LYS A 245 -12.88 -0.24 -9.42
N VAL A 246 -12.41 -0.69 -8.24
CA VAL A 246 -13.26 -0.92 -7.06
C VAL A 246 -14.05 0.35 -6.71
N SER A 247 -15.37 0.24 -6.67
CA SER A 247 -16.27 1.34 -6.31
C SER A 247 -17.31 0.90 -5.27
N ILE A 248 -17.79 1.85 -4.46
CA ILE A 248 -18.82 1.58 -3.45
C ILE A 248 -20.10 1.05 -4.10
N LYS A 249 -20.45 1.58 -5.26
CA LYS A 249 -21.62 1.13 -6.05
C LYS A 249 -21.53 -0.37 -6.32
N ARG A 250 -20.42 -0.82 -6.91
CA ARG A 250 -20.22 -2.24 -7.27
C ARG A 250 -20.19 -3.17 -6.07
N VAL A 251 -19.59 -2.71 -4.97
CA VAL A 251 -19.59 -3.47 -3.71
C VAL A 251 -21.00 -3.63 -3.13
N ARG A 252 -21.84 -2.59 -3.19
CA ARG A 252 -23.24 -2.67 -2.76
C ARG A 252 -24.05 -3.63 -3.64
N GLU A 253 -23.91 -3.53 -4.96
CA GLU A 253 -24.56 -4.44 -5.91
C GLU A 253 -24.18 -5.90 -5.65
N LEU A 254 -22.87 -6.18 -5.48
CA LEU A 254 -22.40 -7.51 -5.15
C LEU A 254 -22.96 -8.04 -3.83
N ARG A 255 -23.03 -7.21 -2.78
CA ARG A 255 -23.63 -7.58 -1.49
C ARG A 255 -25.10 -7.96 -1.61
N ILE A 256 -25.86 -7.21 -2.41
CA ILE A 256 -27.28 -7.52 -2.66
C ILE A 256 -27.37 -8.85 -3.40
N LYS A 257 -26.57 -9.07 -4.42
CA LYS A 257 -26.53 -10.32 -5.19
C LYS A 257 -26.22 -11.53 -4.30
N ILE A 258 -25.16 -11.46 -3.49
CA ILE A 258 -24.81 -12.53 -2.54
C ILE A 258 -25.95 -12.82 -1.56
N ARG A 259 -26.59 -11.77 -1.01
CA ARG A 259 -27.71 -11.92 -0.07
C ARG A 259 -28.88 -12.65 -0.74
N ASN A 260 -29.25 -12.25 -1.94
CA ASN A 260 -30.36 -12.87 -2.69
C ASN A 260 -30.08 -14.34 -3.01
N GLU A 261 -28.88 -14.67 -3.48
CA GLU A 261 -28.46 -16.04 -3.74
C GLU A 261 -28.47 -16.89 -2.45
N THR A 262 -27.96 -16.34 -1.32
CA THR A 262 -27.93 -17.05 -0.05
C THR A 262 -29.36 -17.34 0.47
N SER A 263 -30.30 -16.40 0.31
CA SER A 263 -31.70 -16.61 0.72
C SER A 263 -32.41 -17.68 -0.11
N VAL A 264 -32.11 -17.75 -1.41
CA VAL A 264 -32.62 -18.84 -2.29
C VAL A 264 -32.08 -20.20 -1.82
N PHE A 265 -30.79 -20.31 -1.51
CA PHE A 265 -30.20 -21.57 -1.01
C PHE A 265 -30.78 -22.00 0.35
N GLN A 266 -31.05 -21.06 1.25
CA GLN A 266 -31.70 -21.38 2.53
C GLN A 266 -33.13 -21.89 2.35
N ASN A 267 -33.90 -21.29 1.47
CA ASN A 267 -35.26 -21.72 1.16
C ASN A 267 -35.30 -23.12 0.51
N VAL A 268 -34.33 -23.41 -0.39
CA VAL A 268 -34.21 -24.77 -1.01
C VAL A 268 -33.86 -25.83 0.04
N LYS A 269 -32.95 -25.53 1.00
CA LYS A 269 -32.64 -26.47 2.09
C LYS A 269 -33.82 -26.73 3.03
N HIS A 270 -34.66 -25.73 3.31
CA HIS A 270 -35.88 -25.93 4.11
C HIS A 270 -36.94 -26.77 3.41
N HIS A 271 -36.98 -26.83 2.08
CA HIS A 271 -37.87 -27.70 1.32
C HIS A 271 -37.34 -29.12 1.14
N GLN A 272 -36.05 -29.36 1.39
CA GLN A 272 -35.41 -30.69 1.23
C GLN A 272 -35.11 -31.40 2.57
N THR A 273 -35.50 -30.89 3.71
CA THR A 273 -35.46 -31.64 4.97
C THR A 273 -36.59 -32.71 4.91
N PRO A 274 -36.28 -34.01 4.77
CA PRO A 274 -37.30 -35.04 4.94
C PRO A 274 -37.90 -34.85 6.36
N LYS A 275 -39.19 -34.81 6.44
CA LYS A 275 -39.88 -34.92 7.72
C LYS A 275 -39.56 -36.28 8.30
N PHE A 276 -38.51 -36.41 9.09
CA PHE A 276 -38.29 -37.54 10.00
C PHE A 276 -39.34 -37.48 11.10
N HIS A 277 -40.60 -37.67 10.77
CA HIS A 277 -41.67 -38.00 11.69
C HIS A 277 -41.98 -39.48 11.47
N ASN A 278 -41.90 -40.24 12.57
CA ASN A 278 -42.32 -41.62 12.76
C ASN A 278 -41.39 -42.78 12.32
N LEU A 279 -40.28 -42.93 13.07
CA LEU A 279 -39.59 -44.23 13.15
C LEU A 279 -39.35 -44.66 14.64
N TYR A 280 -39.89 -43.96 15.63
CA TYR A 280 -39.70 -44.32 17.04
C TYR A 280 -40.96 -44.89 17.71
N SER A 281 -42.06 -45.16 16.99
CA SER A 281 -43.27 -45.69 17.62
C SER A 281 -43.46 -47.19 17.46
N SER A 282 -42.51 -47.96 16.88
CA SER A 282 -42.62 -49.39 16.67
C SER A 282 -41.72 -50.28 17.54
N PHE A 283 -40.92 -49.71 18.46
CA PHE A 283 -40.04 -50.49 19.37
C PHE A 283 -40.40 -50.47 20.83
N ALA A 284 -41.62 -50.08 21.18
CA ALA A 284 -42.08 -50.07 22.56
C ALA A 284 -43.36 -50.94 22.73
N LYS A 285 -43.34 -52.17 22.25
CA LYS A 285 -44.26 -53.24 22.63
C LYS A 285 -43.66 -54.59 22.24
N THR A 286 -42.84 -55.17 23.07
CA THR A 286 -42.71 -56.57 23.49
C THR A 286 -41.80 -56.61 24.71
#